data_199905439e626359da0807cf83d1b29d
#
_entry.id   199905439e626359da0807cf83d1b29d
#
_cell.length_a   1.000
_cell.length_b   1.000
_cell.length_c   1.000
_cell.angle_alpha   90.00
_cell.angle_beta   90.00
_cell.angle_gamma   90.00
#
_symmetry.space_group_name_H-M   'P 1'
#
loop_
_entity.id
_entity.type
_entity.pdbx_description
1 polymer ?
#
loop_
_entity_poly.entity_id
_entity_poly.type
_entity_poly.pdbx_seq_one_letter_code
_entity_poly.pdbx_strand_id
1 'polypeptide(L)'
;MLSGCDESALDAAKNNEAPQADIAFYGDNIITLSEQSGPANFVAVKDDTIIFVGQRNDWDGQAAEVVNLEDSALLPGFIDAHGHISFHARVSAMANVSSPPVGPVEDMDGLVAALKNYQASSALAEGDWLVGMGYDDSLLAEKRHPTTNDLDKVSASRPILLIHVSGHLAAVNSKALEIAGINENTPNPPGGVIRRWGNSQKPNGVLEETAGFAIQAFIKSTADTNEQIREGLLDYASYGITTAQDGASSLDVIRQLRSASSEKPFPIDVVSYQLVDQTYLGENSPALPILGDYENGFRVGGVKMILDGSPQGKTAYLTQPYKVPPKGAAQDYRGYPIMPSESVDGLFAKFIDAGVPILAHANGDAAADLFVNALQSSIDMADLADHRTVMIHAQTVREDQLDLMAKMKAIPSFFSAHTFYWGDWHRDSVFGVERASRISPTASSLEKGIIFTLHNDAPIVPPDMIRLLWATTNRLTRSGQLLGQEQRISTLEAIKAVTINAAYQYFEEDIKGTIDVGKQADLVILSKNPLAMPTTELLDIKVERTIARGKTIFELDD
;
A
#
# COMPACT_ATOMS: atom_id res chain seq x y z
N MET A 1 48.35 61.54 -26.35
CA MET A 1 49.49 60.84 -25.74
C MET A 1 48.92 59.84 -24.69
N LEU A 2 49.21 58.56 -24.94
CA LEU A 2 49.25 57.45 -23.99
C LEU A 2 47.96 57.11 -23.29
N SER A 3 47.21 56.09 -23.77
CA SER A 3 47.43 54.68 -23.51
C SER A 3 47.18 54.32 -22.04
N GLY A 4 45.98 53.81 -21.74
CA GLY A 4 45.63 53.06 -20.55
C GLY A 4 45.06 51.75 -21.04
N CYS A 5 45.87 50.69 -21.03
CA CYS A 5 45.39 49.30 -21.27
C CYS A 5 44.49 48.87 -20.13
N ASP A 6 43.37 48.37 -20.50
CA ASP A 6 42.40 47.79 -19.64
C ASP A 6 42.83 46.35 -19.22
N GLU A 7 43.35 46.25 -17.99
CA GLU A 7 43.75 44.96 -17.34
C GLU A 7 42.63 44.25 -16.61
N SER A 8 41.38 44.40 -17.04
CA SER A 8 40.22 43.81 -16.39
C SER A 8 39.66 42.55 -17.09
N ALA A 9 40.42 41.91 -17.98
CA ALA A 9 39.95 40.78 -18.78
C ALA A 9 40.61 39.41 -18.45
N LEU A 10 41.20 39.25 -17.25
CA LEU A 10 41.97 38.03 -16.91
C LEU A 10 41.58 37.35 -15.58
N ASP A 11 40.42 37.63 -15.02
CA ASP A 11 39.96 36.96 -13.77
C ASP A 11 38.62 36.23 -13.89
N ALA A 12 38.44 35.53 -15.00
CA ALA A 12 37.36 34.54 -15.15
C ALA A 12 37.96 33.15 -15.44
N ALA A 13 39.02 32.78 -14.74
CA ALA A 13 39.35 31.38 -14.58
C ALA A 13 38.30 30.80 -13.61
N LYS A 14 37.19 30.26 -14.15
CA LYS A 14 36.33 29.36 -13.39
C LYS A 14 37.22 28.28 -12.79
N ASN A 15 37.27 28.19 -11.46
CA ASN A 15 37.73 27.00 -10.78
C ASN A 15 36.94 25.82 -11.31
N ASN A 16 37.45 25.12 -12.31
CA ASN A 16 36.97 23.86 -12.79
C ASN A 16 37.52 22.78 -11.82
N GLU A 17 37.10 22.82 -10.55
CA GLU A 17 37.30 21.66 -9.69
C GLU A 17 36.47 20.54 -10.28
N ALA A 18 37.09 19.37 -10.46
CA ALA A 18 36.37 18.17 -10.91
C ALA A 18 35.15 17.92 -10.02
N PRO A 19 34.02 17.50 -10.57
CA PRO A 19 32.82 17.24 -9.78
C PRO A 19 33.09 16.27 -8.62
N GLN A 20 32.61 16.61 -7.43
CA GLN A 20 32.76 15.78 -6.22
C GLN A 20 31.44 15.13 -5.88
N ALA A 21 31.40 13.77 -5.90
CA ALA A 21 30.27 12.97 -5.46
C ALA A 21 30.54 12.41 -4.05
N ASP A 22 29.48 12.14 -3.30
CA ASP A 22 29.58 11.42 -2.04
C ASP A 22 29.65 9.92 -2.29
N ILE A 23 28.80 9.41 -3.20
CA ILE A 23 28.77 8.01 -3.61
C ILE A 23 28.60 7.92 -5.13
N ALA A 24 29.25 6.92 -5.74
CA ALA A 24 29.07 6.58 -7.14
C ALA A 24 28.88 5.07 -7.31
N PHE A 25 28.05 4.69 -8.27
CA PHE A 25 27.74 3.31 -8.62
C PHE A 25 28.20 3.03 -10.05
N TYR A 26 28.84 1.87 -10.28
CA TYR A 26 29.20 1.45 -11.62
C TYR A 26 28.94 -0.03 -11.85
N GLY A 27 28.51 -0.39 -13.06
CA GLY A 27 28.23 -1.75 -13.49
C GLY A 27 27.34 -1.76 -14.73
N ASP A 28 27.18 -2.94 -15.33
CA ASP A 28 26.42 -3.08 -16.58
C ASP A 28 24.89 -3.18 -16.36
N ASN A 29 24.45 -3.35 -15.10
CA ASN A 29 23.05 -3.55 -14.73
C ASN A 29 22.43 -2.30 -14.09
N ILE A 30 22.58 -1.14 -14.72
CA ILE A 30 21.89 0.09 -14.28
C ILE A 30 20.60 0.26 -15.08
N ILE A 31 19.46 0.16 -14.40
CA ILE A 31 18.12 0.27 -14.98
C ILE A 31 17.56 1.65 -14.63
N THR A 32 17.80 2.63 -15.50
CA THR A 32 17.44 4.04 -15.23
C THR A 32 15.94 4.30 -15.30
N LEU A 33 15.18 3.55 -16.07
CA LEU A 33 13.79 3.80 -16.45
C LEU A 33 13.57 5.16 -17.13
N SER A 34 14.64 5.84 -17.49
CA SER A 34 14.63 7.16 -18.13
C SER A 34 14.54 7.04 -19.64
N GLU A 35 13.72 7.90 -20.24
CA GLU A 35 13.73 8.13 -21.67
C GLU A 35 14.84 9.12 -22.10
N GLN A 36 15.37 9.90 -21.15
CA GLN A 36 16.34 10.98 -21.39
C GLN A 36 17.79 10.52 -21.26
N SER A 37 18.09 9.73 -20.23
CA SER A 37 19.47 9.36 -19.87
C SER A 37 20.09 8.26 -20.73
N GLY A 38 19.28 7.50 -21.48
CA GLY A 38 19.76 6.38 -22.28
C GLY A 38 20.44 5.26 -21.44
N PRO A 39 21.16 4.32 -22.09
CA PRO A 39 21.91 3.28 -21.39
C PRO A 39 23.07 3.89 -20.57
N ALA A 40 23.12 3.58 -19.28
CA ALA A 40 24.14 4.05 -18.36
C ALA A 40 24.88 2.88 -17.71
N ASN A 41 26.15 3.06 -17.39
CA ASN A 41 26.94 2.16 -16.55
C ASN A 41 27.62 2.86 -15.38
N PHE A 42 27.24 4.13 -15.15
CA PHE A 42 27.75 4.94 -14.05
C PHE A 42 26.71 5.96 -13.58
N VAL A 43 26.56 6.08 -12.26
CA VAL A 43 25.70 7.07 -11.58
C VAL A 43 26.49 7.69 -10.46
N ALA A 44 26.50 9.02 -10.35
CA ALA A 44 27.13 9.73 -9.23
C ALA A 44 26.08 10.58 -8.48
N VAL A 45 26.21 10.59 -7.15
CA VAL A 45 25.29 11.23 -6.22
C VAL A 45 26.06 12.20 -5.33
N LYS A 46 25.50 13.39 -5.14
CA LYS A 46 26.00 14.41 -4.20
C LYS A 46 24.84 14.85 -3.31
N ASP A 47 25.08 14.83 -2.00
CA ASP A 47 24.05 15.11 -1.00
C ASP A 47 22.81 14.19 -1.23
N ASP A 48 21.67 14.74 -1.58
CA ASP A 48 20.43 14.01 -1.87
C ASP A 48 20.12 13.89 -3.38
N THR A 49 21.02 14.35 -4.26
CA THR A 49 20.73 14.56 -5.67
C THR A 49 21.63 13.73 -6.58
N ILE A 50 21.08 13.18 -7.65
CA ILE A 50 21.81 12.52 -8.74
C ILE A 50 22.48 13.60 -9.59
N ILE A 51 23.82 13.63 -9.64
CA ILE A 51 24.59 14.67 -10.36
C ILE A 51 25.15 14.19 -11.69
N PHE A 52 25.18 12.87 -11.93
CA PHE A 52 25.62 12.30 -13.20
C PHE A 52 24.95 10.94 -13.46
N VAL A 53 24.56 10.73 -14.71
CA VAL A 53 24.08 9.45 -15.25
C VAL A 53 24.66 9.30 -16.65
N GLY A 54 25.39 8.21 -16.93
CA GLY A 54 26.00 8.02 -18.26
C GLY A 54 27.04 6.91 -18.29
N GLN A 55 28.04 7.07 -19.17
CA GLN A 55 29.15 6.13 -19.25
C GLN A 55 30.25 6.52 -18.26
N ARG A 56 30.87 5.55 -17.60
CA ARG A 56 31.95 5.81 -16.63
C ARG A 56 33.10 6.64 -17.19
N ASN A 57 33.42 6.43 -18.48
CA ASN A 57 34.51 7.16 -19.13
C ASN A 57 34.20 8.63 -19.38
N ASP A 58 32.95 9.04 -19.29
CA ASP A 58 32.50 10.44 -19.46
C ASP A 58 32.45 11.19 -18.12
N TRP A 59 32.70 10.47 -16.98
CA TRP A 59 32.82 11.06 -15.66
C TRP A 59 34.25 11.43 -15.36
N ASP A 60 34.51 12.72 -15.16
CA ASP A 60 35.81 13.29 -14.83
C ASP A 60 35.98 13.69 -13.36
N GLY A 61 34.91 13.44 -12.54
CA GLY A 61 34.86 13.74 -11.12
C GLY A 61 35.50 12.67 -10.23
N GLN A 62 35.37 12.89 -8.92
CA GLN A 62 35.77 11.97 -7.87
C GLN A 62 34.56 11.64 -6.98
N ALA A 63 34.55 10.49 -6.36
CA ALA A 63 33.55 10.09 -5.37
C ALA A 63 34.22 9.58 -4.10
N ALA A 64 33.67 9.92 -2.93
CA ALA A 64 34.17 9.48 -1.64
C ALA A 64 33.97 7.96 -1.44
N GLU A 65 32.82 7.44 -1.88
CA GLU A 65 32.51 6.01 -1.95
C GLU A 65 32.27 5.60 -3.40
N VAL A 66 32.79 4.44 -3.79
CA VAL A 66 32.54 3.85 -5.12
C VAL A 66 32.08 2.43 -4.98
N VAL A 67 30.83 2.17 -5.39
CA VAL A 67 30.20 0.85 -5.33
C VAL A 67 30.29 0.18 -6.69
N ASN A 68 30.94 -0.99 -6.73
CA ASN A 68 30.95 -1.87 -7.89
C ASN A 68 29.74 -2.81 -7.80
N LEU A 69 28.83 -2.70 -8.75
CA LEU A 69 27.60 -3.50 -8.76
C LEU A 69 27.83 -4.98 -9.09
N GLU A 70 28.93 -5.30 -9.78
CA GLU A 70 29.20 -6.67 -10.24
C GLU A 70 27.99 -7.29 -10.96
N ASP A 71 27.37 -8.35 -10.39
CA ASP A 71 26.19 -9.01 -10.92
C ASP A 71 24.88 -8.34 -10.45
N SER A 72 24.96 -7.47 -9.45
CA SER A 72 23.81 -6.75 -8.87
C SER A 72 23.27 -5.68 -9.82
N ALA A 73 22.02 -5.29 -9.61
CA ALA A 73 21.36 -4.26 -10.41
C ALA A 73 21.00 -3.03 -9.59
N LEU A 74 21.23 -1.84 -10.15
CA LEU A 74 20.79 -0.55 -9.61
C LEU A 74 19.51 -0.09 -10.30
N LEU A 75 18.49 0.21 -9.50
CA LEU A 75 17.20 0.73 -9.95
C LEU A 75 16.82 2.00 -9.17
N PRO A 76 15.83 2.79 -9.64
CA PRO A 76 15.15 3.75 -8.76
C PRO A 76 14.57 3.02 -7.56
N GLY A 77 14.61 3.65 -6.38
CA GLY A 77 13.98 3.14 -5.18
C GLY A 77 12.49 2.86 -5.39
N PHE A 78 11.98 1.80 -4.81
CA PHE A 78 10.58 1.45 -4.93
C PHE A 78 9.71 2.45 -4.17
N ILE A 79 8.53 2.71 -4.73
CA ILE A 79 7.51 3.60 -4.16
C ILE A 79 6.26 2.78 -3.88
N ASP A 80 5.87 2.68 -2.61
CA ASP A 80 4.61 2.01 -2.25
C ASP A 80 3.43 2.92 -2.59
N ALA A 81 2.68 2.54 -3.61
CA ALA A 81 1.55 3.33 -4.11
C ALA A 81 0.32 3.30 -3.18
N HIS A 82 0.21 2.29 -2.30
CA HIS A 82 -0.81 2.20 -1.25
C HIS A 82 -0.41 1.22 -0.15
N GLY A 83 -0.31 1.75 1.07
CA GLY A 83 -0.08 1.02 2.30
C GLY A 83 -0.52 1.83 3.51
N HIS A 84 -0.33 1.27 4.70
CA HIS A 84 -0.75 1.85 5.97
C HIS A 84 0.41 1.79 6.97
N ILE A 85 1.43 2.66 6.78
CA ILE A 85 2.67 2.59 7.57
C ILE A 85 2.42 2.73 9.07
N SER A 86 1.49 3.59 9.50
CA SER A 86 1.14 3.72 10.91
C SER A 86 0.49 2.47 11.49
N PHE A 87 -0.25 1.74 10.68
CA PHE A 87 -0.84 0.45 11.07
C PHE A 87 0.20 -0.67 11.01
N HIS A 88 1.03 -0.71 9.98
CA HIS A 88 2.15 -1.65 9.86
C HIS A 88 3.08 -1.57 11.07
N ALA A 89 3.47 -0.37 11.47
CA ALA A 89 4.29 -0.13 12.65
C ALA A 89 3.68 -0.70 13.95
N ARG A 90 2.35 -0.67 14.07
CA ARG A 90 1.65 -1.23 15.24
C ARG A 90 1.53 -2.76 15.22
N VAL A 91 1.51 -3.35 14.02
CA VAL A 91 1.33 -4.81 13.86
C VAL A 91 2.49 -5.59 14.46
N SER A 92 3.71 -5.06 14.46
CA SER A 92 4.88 -5.69 15.10
C SER A 92 4.68 -5.97 16.59
N ALA A 93 3.84 -5.17 17.25
CA ALA A 93 3.48 -5.33 18.67
C ALA A 93 2.19 -6.14 18.89
N MET A 94 1.70 -6.87 17.90
CA MET A 94 0.51 -7.72 17.98
C MET A 94 0.89 -9.19 17.84
N ALA A 95 -0.01 -10.09 18.27
CA ALA A 95 0.15 -11.51 18.01
C ALA A 95 0.02 -11.79 16.51
N ASN A 96 1.04 -12.38 15.88
CA ASN A 96 0.95 -12.84 14.50
C ASN A 96 0.10 -14.12 14.45
N VAL A 97 -1.11 -13.99 13.90
CA VAL A 97 -2.04 -15.11 13.68
C VAL A 97 -2.30 -15.36 12.20
N SER A 98 -1.36 -14.94 11.34
CA SER A 98 -1.41 -15.13 9.90
C SER A 98 -1.13 -16.58 9.51
N SER A 99 -1.66 -16.97 8.34
CA SER A 99 -1.35 -18.27 7.73
C SER A 99 -0.08 -18.21 6.86
N PRO A 100 0.57 -19.36 6.58
CA PRO A 100 1.73 -19.39 5.68
C PRO A 100 1.44 -18.71 4.33
N PRO A 101 2.42 -18.01 3.69
CA PRO A 101 3.82 -17.89 4.12
C PRO A 101 4.09 -16.72 5.09
N VAL A 102 3.08 -15.94 5.52
CA VAL A 102 3.23 -14.75 6.37
C VAL A 102 3.38 -15.11 7.85
N GLY A 103 2.69 -16.15 8.30
CA GLY A 103 2.74 -16.65 9.67
C GLY A 103 2.52 -18.15 9.75
N PRO A 104 2.47 -18.73 10.97
CA PRO A 104 2.46 -20.18 11.16
C PRO A 104 1.07 -20.81 11.35
N VAL A 105 -0.02 -20.03 11.31
CA VAL A 105 -1.34 -20.51 11.73
C VAL A 105 -2.08 -21.19 10.58
N GLU A 106 -2.38 -22.50 10.72
CA GLU A 106 -3.06 -23.29 9.70
C GLU A 106 -4.50 -23.67 10.09
N ASP A 107 -4.81 -23.69 11.41
CA ASP A 107 -6.11 -24.10 11.92
C ASP A 107 -6.49 -23.32 13.20
N MET A 108 -7.67 -23.61 13.74
CA MET A 108 -8.20 -22.92 14.91
C MET A 108 -7.43 -23.23 16.21
N ASP A 109 -6.91 -24.45 16.34
CA ASP A 109 -6.12 -24.84 17.51
C ASP A 109 -4.76 -24.16 17.48
N GLY A 110 -4.11 -24.05 16.32
CA GLY A 110 -2.90 -23.27 16.09
C GLY A 110 -3.10 -21.78 16.39
N LEU A 111 -4.24 -21.21 16.00
CA LEU A 111 -4.62 -19.83 16.30
C LEU A 111 -4.70 -19.61 17.83
N VAL A 112 -5.42 -20.49 18.54
CA VAL A 112 -5.53 -20.43 20.01
C VAL A 112 -4.16 -20.59 20.67
N ALA A 113 -3.31 -21.49 20.17
CA ALA A 113 -1.96 -21.70 20.69
C ALA A 113 -1.08 -20.46 20.47
N ALA A 114 -1.11 -19.84 19.29
CA ALA A 114 -0.36 -18.61 19.00
C ALA A 114 -0.73 -17.47 19.96
N LEU A 115 -2.02 -17.27 20.20
CA LEU A 115 -2.50 -16.25 21.14
C LEU A 115 -2.06 -16.52 22.58
N LYS A 116 -2.12 -17.77 23.05
CA LYS A 116 -1.65 -18.16 24.38
C LYS A 116 -0.14 -17.95 24.53
N ASN A 117 0.64 -18.31 23.51
CA ASN A 117 2.09 -18.11 23.51
C ASN A 117 2.43 -16.61 23.57
N TYR A 118 1.76 -15.80 22.75
CA TYR A 118 1.94 -14.35 22.77
C TYR A 118 1.57 -13.77 24.15
N GLN A 119 0.44 -14.17 24.72
CA GLN A 119 0.03 -13.72 26.07
C GLN A 119 1.06 -14.10 27.15
N ALA A 120 1.72 -15.24 27.02
CA ALA A 120 2.72 -15.71 28.00
C ALA A 120 4.08 -14.98 27.84
N SER A 121 4.44 -14.56 26.63
CA SER A 121 5.73 -13.92 26.32
C SER A 121 5.68 -12.39 26.34
N SER A 122 4.48 -11.79 26.20
CA SER A 122 4.30 -10.34 26.17
C SER A 122 4.14 -9.75 27.58
N ALA A 123 4.54 -8.48 27.73
CA ALA A 123 4.41 -7.73 28.99
C ALA A 123 3.01 -7.12 29.20
N LEU A 124 1.94 -7.81 28.78
CA LEU A 124 0.56 -7.32 28.90
C LEU A 124 0.15 -7.21 30.38
N ALA A 125 -0.20 -6.00 30.81
CA ALA A 125 -0.74 -5.77 32.14
C ALA A 125 -2.16 -6.35 32.32
N GLU A 126 -2.65 -6.43 33.57
CA GLU A 126 -4.03 -6.83 33.83
C GLU A 126 -5.00 -5.78 33.20
N GLY A 127 -5.97 -6.26 32.41
CA GLY A 127 -6.94 -5.41 31.72
C GLY A 127 -6.51 -4.96 30.32
N ASP A 128 -5.25 -5.14 29.91
CA ASP A 128 -4.83 -4.86 28.54
C ASP A 128 -5.51 -5.81 27.56
N TRP A 129 -5.78 -5.28 26.36
CA TRP A 129 -6.29 -6.08 25.26
C TRP A 129 -5.22 -7.01 24.70
N LEU A 130 -5.57 -8.26 24.46
CA LEU A 130 -4.78 -9.15 23.61
C LEU A 130 -5.21 -8.93 22.17
N VAL A 131 -4.33 -8.34 21.37
CA VAL A 131 -4.60 -8.05 19.96
C VAL A 131 -3.79 -8.97 19.08
N GLY A 132 -4.43 -9.56 18.09
CA GLY A 132 -3.77 -10.35 17.04
C GLY A 132 -4.15 -9.84 15.65
N MET A 133 -3.24 -10.00 14.68
CA MET A 133 -3.44 -9.58 13.29
C MET A 133 -3.17 -10.74 12.33
N GLY A 134 -3.99 -10.81 11.29
CA GLY A 134 -3.69 -11.59 10.09
C GLY A 134 -4.39 -12.95 10.01
N TYR A 135 -5.34 -13.29 10.90
CA TYR A 135 -6.11 -14.52 10.69
C TYR A 135 -6.88 -14.46 9.36
N ASP A 136 -6.97 -15.58 8.70
CA ASP A 136 -7.66 -15.71 7.39
C ASP A 136 -8.58 -16.93 7.41
N ASP A 137 -9.88 -16.68 7.45
CA ASP A 137 -10.89 -17.74 7.49
C ASP A 137 -10.90 -18.59 6.21
N SER A 138 -10.39 -18.06 5.10
CA SER A 138 -10.25 -18.80 3.84
C SER A 138 -9.07 -19.77 3.83
N LEU A 139 -8.08 -19.58 4.71
CA LEU A 139 -6.87 -20.40 4.80
C LEU A 139 -6.90 -21.38 5.97
N LEU A 140 -7.58 -21.02 7.07
CA LEU A 140 -7.78 -21.94 8.19
C LEU A 140 -8.45 -23.24 7.74
N ALA A 141 -8.04 -24.37 8.30
CA ALA A 141 -8.56 -25.69 7.95
C ALA A 141 -10.09 -25.78 8.08
N GLU A 142 -10.67 -25.10 9.07
CA GLU A 142 -12.12 -25.08 9.33
C GLU A 142 -12.89 -24.17 8.36
N LYS A 143 -12.23 -23.37 7.53
CA LYS A 143 -12.84 -22.45 6.55
C LYS A 143 -13.93 -21.56 7.17
N ARG A 144 -13.66 -21.01 8.36
CA ARG A 144 -14.54 -20.12 9.09
C ARG A 144 -13.79 -19.12 9.94
N HIS A 145 -14.44 -18.02 10.28
CA HIS A 145 -13.91 -17.08 11.27
C HIS A 145 -13.83 -17.69 12.67
N PRO A 146 -12.84 -17.28 13.49
CA PRO A 146 -12.88 -17.49 14.93
C PRO A 146 -14.11 -16.80 15.54
N THR A 147 -14.64 -17.40 16.60
CA THR A 147 -15.84 -16.90 17.30
C THR A 147 -15.54 -16.73 18.79
N THR A 148 -16.52 -16.19 19.55
CA THR A 148 -16.41 -16.14 21.02
C THR A 148 -16.07 -17.50 21.60
N ASN A 149 -16.63 -18.61 21.07
CA ASN A 149 -16.36 -19.96 21.58
C ASN A 149 -14.89 -20.40 21.41
N ASP A 150 -14.20 -19.90 20.40
CA ASP A 150 -12.79 -20.19 20.16
C ASP A 150 -11.90 -19.30 21.01
N LEU A 151 -12.18 -18.01 21.06
CA LEU A 151 -11.35 -17.01 21.72
C LEU A 151 -11.50 -17.06 23.26
N ASP A 152 -12.65 -17.43 23.79
CA ASP A 152 -12.85 -17.66 25.23
C ASP A 152 -11.99 -18.83 25.76
N LYS A 153 -11.51 -19.75 24.92
CA LYS A 153 -10.52 -20.78 25.28
C LYS A 153 -9.12 -20.20 25.55
N VAL A 154 -8.82 -19.03 25.02
CA VAL A 154 -7.58 -18.30 25.30
C VAL A 154 -7.70 -17.58 26.64
N SER A 155 -8.74 -16.75 26.78
CA SER A 155 -9.08 -16.06 28.03
C SER A 155 -10.54 -15.66 28.05
N ALA A 156 -11.23 -15.94 29.16
CA ALA A 156 -12.58 -15.47 29.42
C ALA A 156 -12.62 -14.11 30.16
N SER A 157 -11.49 -13.65 30.73
CA SER A 157 -11.40 -12.44 31.54
C SER A 157 -10.64 -11.29 30.86
N ARG A 158 -9.69 -11.60 29.97
CA ARG A 158 -8.95 -10.62 29.16
C ARG A 158 -9.70 -10.35 27.87
N PRO A 159 -9.93 -9.08 27.47
CA PRO A 159 -10.51 -8.78 26.16
C PRO A 159 -9.54 -9.19 25.03
N ILE A 160 -10.08 -9.86 24.00
CA ILE A 160 -9.33 -10.33 22.84
C ILE A 160 -9.96 -9.72 21.58
N LEU A 161 -9.11 -9.16 20.75
CA LEU A 161 -9.45 -8.68 19.41
C LEU A 161 -8.52 -9.31 18.39
N LEU A 162 -9.07 -9.97 17.40
CA LEU A 162 -8.34 -10.40 16.20
C LEU A 162 -8.79 -9.56 15.03
N ILE A 163 -7.82 -8.99 14.32
CA ILE A 163 -8.04 -8.29 13.06
C ILE A 163 -7.85 -9.31 11.94
N HIS A 164 -8.85 -9.43 11.07
CA HIS A 164 -8.78 -10.27 9.89
C HIS A 164 -7.69 -9.76 8.94
N VAL A 165 -7.08 -10.65 8.17
CA VAL A 165 -6.03 -10.31 7.21
C VAL A 165 -6.43 -9.18 6.25
N SER A 166 -7.70 -9.02 5.92
CA SER A 166 -8.18 -7.93 5.06
C SER A 166 -8.24 -6.56 5.73
N GLY A 167 -8.09 -6.47 7.07
CA GLY A 167 -8.35 -5.23 7.81
C GLY A 167 -9.82 -4.86 8.01
N HIS A 168 -10.74 -5.47 7.24
CA HIS A 168 -12.16 -5.12 7.16
C HIS A 168 -13.06 -5.86 8.15
N LEU A 169 -12.58 -6.96 8.75
CA LEU A 169 -13.33 -7.75 9.72
C LEU A 169 -12.53 -7.90 11.02
N ALA A 170 -13.26 -8.14 12.09
CA ALA A 170 -12.68 -8.47 13.39
C ALA A 170 -13.38 -9.68 14.01
N ALA A 171 -12.66 -10.43 14.83
CA ALA A 171 -13.23 -11.45 15.70
C ALA A 171 -12.85 -11.13 17.15
N VAL A 172 -13.84 -11.19 18.06
CA VAL A 172 -13.67 -10.82 19.46
C VAL A 172 -14.22 -11.89 20.38
N ASN A 173 -13.66 -11.95 21.61
CA ASN A 173 -14.18 -12.83 22.65
C ASN A 173 -15.38 -12.22 23.39
N SER A 174 -15.98 -13.00 24.29
CA SER A 174 -17.14 -12.57 25.08
C SER A 174 -16.82 -11.35 25.96
N LYS A 175 -15.60 -11.24 26.51
CA LYS A 175 -15.18 -10.11 27.33
C LYS A 175 -15.07 -8.81 26.55
N ALA A 176 -14.57 -8.87 25.33
CA ALA A 176 -14.51 -7.72 24.43
C ALA A 176 -15.91 -7.21 24.02
N LEU A 177 -16.86 -8.11 23.73
CA LEU A 177 -18.26 -7.74 23.48
C LEU A 177 -18.90 -7.06 24.69
N GLU A 178 -18.64 -7.55 25.90
CA GLU A 178 -19.11 -6.95 27.16
C GLU A 178 -18.60 -5.51 27.31
N ILE A 179 -17.29 -5.30 27.13
CA ILE A 179 -16.66 -3.97 27.24
C ILE A 179 -17.22 -2.99 26.19
N ALA A 180 -17.45 -3.48 24.97
CA ALA A 180 -18.01 -2.67 23.88
C ALA A 180 -19.52 -2.44 24.00
N GLY A 181 -20.21 -3.08 24.99
CA GLY A 181 -21.66 -2.99 25.14
C GLY A 181 -22.47 -3.67 24.02
N ILE A 182 -21.82 -4.59 23.26
CA ILE A 182 -22.44 -5.31 22.13
C ILE A 182 -23.17 -6.54 22.67
N ASN A 183 -24.50 -6.56 22.48
CA ASN A 183 -25.38 -7.65 22.95
C ASN A 183 -26.48 -7.97 21.93
N GLU A 184 -27.45 -8.80 22.33
CA GLU A 184 -28.57 -9.21 21.47
C GLU A 184 -29.48 -8.05 21.00
N ASN A 185 -29.50 -6.94 21.71
CA ASN A 185 -30.31 -5.77 21.37
C ASN A 185 -29.54 -4.71 20.55
N THR A 186 -28.24 -4.87 20.37
CA THR A 186 -27.40 -3.92 19.60
C THR A 186 -27.72 -4.06 18.11
N PRO A 187 -28.20 -3.02 17.42
CA PRO A 187 -28.45 -3.08 15.98
C PRO A 187 -27.12 -3.11 15.19
N ASN A 188 -27.17 -3.54 13.94
CA ASN A 188 -26.06 -3.33 13.02
C ASN A 188 -25.84 -1.83 12.80
N PRO A 189 -24.59 -1.35 12.86
CA PRO A 189 -24.31 0.04 12.51
C PRO A 189 -24.44 0.26 10.99
N PRO A 190 -24.68 1.50 10.54
CA PRO A 190 -24.63 1.84 9.13
C PRO A 190 -23.27 1.42 8.53
N GLY A 191 -23.28 0.71 7.38
CA GLY A 191 -22.07 0.22 6.72
C GLY A 191 -21.34 -0.90 7.44
N GLY A 192 -21.97 -1.62 8.38
CA GLY A 192 -21.33 -2.74 9.09
C GLY A 192 -22.32 -3.79 9.59
N VAL A 193 -21.80 -4.97 9.97
CA VAL A 193 -22.59 -6.10 10.43
C VAL A 193 -22.00 -6.70 11.71
N ILE A 194 -22.89 -6.94 12.69
CA ILE A 194 -22.62 -7.77 13.87
C ILE A 194 -23.14 -9.16 13.58
N ARG A 195 -22.24 -10.14 13.30
CA ARG A 195 -22.67 -11.52 13.02
C ARG A 195 -23.23 -12.21 14.26
N ARG A 196 -24.22 -13.08 14.07
CA ARG A 196 -24.97 -13.71 15.14
C ARG A 196 -24.99 -15.23 15.03
N TRP A 197 -25.29 -15.91 16.14
CA TRP A 197 -25.41 -17.37 16.16
C TRP A 197 -26.70 -17.84 15.51
N GLY A 198 -26.60 -18.53 14.38
CA GLY A 198 -27.77 -19.12 13.68
C GLY A 198 -28.89 -18.10 13.49
N ASN A 199 -30.11 -18.47 13.97
CA ASN A 199 -31.29 -17.60 13.94
C ASN A 199 -31.49 -16.78 15.23
N SER A 200 -30.51 -16.79 16.15
CA SER A 200 -30.59 -16.01 17.38
C SER A 200 -30.11 -14.57 17.16
N GLN A 201 -30.45 -13.69 18.12
CA GLN A 201 -29.92 -12.32 18.13
C GLN A 201 -28.56 -12.23 18.85
N LYS A 202 -28.06 -13.32 19.45
CA LYS A 202 -26.81 -13.32 20.22
C LYS A 202 -25.59 -13.13 19.29
N PRO A 203 -24.75 -12.09 19.51
CA PRO A 203 -23.52 -11.92 18.75
C PRO A 203 -22.59 -13.14 18.86
N ASN A 204 -21.94 -13.51 17.76
CA ASN A 204 -20.99 -14.64 17.75
C ASN A 204 -19.52 -14.20 17.85
N GLY A 205 -19.27 -12.89 17.92
CA GLY A 205 -17.95 -12.30 18.01
C GLY A 205 -17.36 -11.80 16.70
N VAL A 206 -17.96 -12.13 15.55
CA VAL A 206 -17.49 -11.63 14.24
C VAL A 206 -18.17 -10.29 13.92
N LEU A 207 -17.36 -9.29 13.61
CA LEU A 207 -17.77 -7.91 13.31
C LEU A 207 -17.22 -7.50 11.94
N GLU A 208 -18.08 -6.92 11.09
CA GLU A 208 -17.71 -6.50 9.74
C GLU A 208 -17.71 -4.98 9.61
N GLU A 209 -16.76 -4.47 8.82
CA GLU A 209 -16.62 -3.07 8.41
C GLU A 209 -16.75 -2.09 9.60
N THR A 210 -17.69 -1.16 9.56
CA THR A 210 -17.85 -0.15 10.62
C THR A 210 -18.06 -0.74 12.01
N ALA A 211 -18.65 -1.94 12.14
CA ALA A 211 -18.74 -2.65 13.42
C ALA A 211 -17.36 -3.10 13.92
N GLY A 212 -16.50 -3.60 13.02
CA GLY A 212 -15.13 -4.01 13.30
C GLY A 212 -14.21 -2.82 13.59
N PHE A 213 -14.37 -1.72 12.85
CA PHE A 213 -13.58 -0.50 13.09
C PHE A 213 -13.90 0.14 14.44
N ALA A 214 -15.18 0.18 14.84
CA ALA A 214 -15.59 0.76 16.12
C ALA A 214 -14.95 0.07 17.33
N ILE A 215 -14.75 -1.25 17.29
CA ILE A 215 -14.15 -1.95 18.42
C ILE A 215 -12.64 -1.70 18.54
N GLN A 216 -11.96 -1.38 17.45
CA GLN A 216 -10.53 -1.03 17.47
C GLN A 216 -10.25 0.25 18.26
N ALA A 217 -11.23 1.15 18.41
CA ALA A 217 -11.12 2.37 19.21
C ALA A 217 -10.92 2.08 20.72
N PHE A 218 -11.21 0.87 21.21
CA PHE A 218 -10.95 0.47 22.59
C PHE A 218 -9.49 0.08 22.86
N ILE A 219 -8.67 -0.10 21.80
CA ILE A 219 -7.26 -0.45 21.95
C ILE A 219 -6.48 0.82 22.29
N LYS A 220 -5.85 0.82 23.48
CA LYS A 220 -4.90 1.86 23.87
C LYS A 220 -3.49 1.32 23.64
N SER A 221 -2.70 1.99 22.80
CA SER A 221 -1.27 1.71 22.71
C SER A 221 -0.55 2.27 23.95
N THR A 222 0.31 1.45 24.55
CA THR A 222 1.19 1.84 25.67
C THR A 222 2.65 1.98 25.24
N ALA A 223 2.98 1.64 23.99
CA ALA A 223 4.33 1.67 23.45
C ALA A 223 4.71 3.08 22.93
N ASP A 224 6.01 3.35 22.84
CA ASP A 224 6.52 4.54 22.14
C ASP A 224 6.20 4.44 20.65
N THR A 225 5.11 5.08 20.28
CA THR A 225 4.58 4.99 18.93
C THR A 225 5.50 5.66 17.90
N ASN A 226 6.33 6.64 18.32
CA ASN A 226 7.28 7.31 17.41
C ASN A 226 8.42 6.35 17.01
N GLU A 227 8.95 5.56 17.95
CA GLU A 227 9.97 4.55 17.65
C GLU A 227 9.40 3.41 16.82
N GLN A 228 8.20 2.92 17.13
CA GLN A 228 7.53 1.91 16.29
C GLN A 228 7.33 2.36 14.86
N ILE A 229 6.98 3.63 14.62
CA ILE A 229 6.87 4.19 13.27
C ILE A 229 8.23 4.13 12.55
N ARG A 230 9.34 4.46 13.24
CA ARG A 230 10.67 4.40 12.65
C ARG A 230 11.10 2.98 12.31
N GLU A 231 10.85 2.04 13.21
CA GLU A 231 11.10 0.61 12.97
C GLU A 231 10.29 0.11 11.75
N GLY A 232 9.02 0.50 11.64
CA GLY A 232 8.18 0.19 10.49
C GLY A 232 8.72 0.78 9.18
N LEU A 233 9.26 2.01 9.22
CA LEU A 233 9.89 2.64 8.04
C LEU A 233 11.20 1.95 7.65
N LEU A 234 11.98 1.46 8.61
CA LEU A 234 13.18 0.67 8.33
C LEU A 234 12.84 -0.72 7.78
N ASP A 235 11.74 -1.32 8.25
CA ASP A 235 11.23 -2.57 7.65
C ASP A 235 10.85 -2.35 6.17
N TYR A 236 10.13 -1.26 5.84
CA TYR A 236 9.85 -0.90 4.44
C TYR A 236 11.13 -0.70 3.62
N ALA A 237 12.14 -0.03 4.19
CA ALA A 237 13.42 0.15 3.53
C ALA A 237 14.12 -1.19 3.24
N SER A 238 13.95 -2.23 4.06
CA SER A 238 14.51 -3.57 3.82
C SER A 238 13.94 -4.25 2.58
N TYR A 239 12.79 -3.78 2.09
CA TYR A 239 12.18 -4.22 0.82
C TYR A 239 12.46 -3.29 -0.36
N GLY A 240 13.42 -2.37 -0.23
CA GLY A 240 13.82 -1.46 -1.31
C GLY A 240 12.94 -0.22 -1.45
N ILE A 241 12.05 0.04 -0.50
CA ILE A 241 11.08 1.13 -0.57
C ILE A 241 11.71 2.41 -0.02
N THR A 242 11.63 3.49 -0.79
CA THR A 242 12.12 4.83 -0.43
C THR A 242 11.00 5.84 -0.19
N THR A 243 9.76 5.51 -0.60
CA THR A 243 8.56 6.30 -0.31
C THR A 243 7.43 5.37 0.11
N ALA A 244 6.91 5.56 1.33
CA ALA A 244 5.81 4.80 1.90
C ALA A 244 4.53 5.64 1.96
N GLN A 245 3.36 4.96 1.96
CA GLN A 245 2.07 5.61 2.14
C GLN A 245 1.44 5.28 3.51
N ASP A 246 0.73 6.26 4.10
CA ASP A 246 -0.25 6.05 5.15
C ASP A 246 -1.65 6.37 4.60
N GLY A 247 -2.29 5.37 4.00
CA GLY A 247 -3.40 5.49 3.07
C GLY A 247 -4.78 5.74 3.70
N ALA A 248 -4.92 5.79 5.03
CA ALA A 248 -6.21 6.02 5.70
C ALA A 248 -6.00 6.62 7.10
N SER A 249 -5.27 7.72 7.17
CA SER A 249 -4.89 8.36 8.41
C SER A 249 -6.04 9.14 9.03
N SER A 250 -6.33 8.90 10.31
CA SER A 250 -7.14 9.84 11.09
C SER A 250 -6.37 11.14 11.34
N LEU A 251 -7.06 12.21 11.71
CA LEU A 251 -6.41 13.48 12.08
C LEU A 251 -5.40 13.31 13.24
N ASP A 252 -5.64 12.38 14.17
CA ASP A 252 -4.73 12.08 15.26
C ASP A 252 -3.47 11.39 14.75
N VAL A 253 -3.59 10.44 13.83
CA VAL A 253 -2.45 9.77 13.18
C VAL A 253 -1.63 10.77 12.37
N ILE A 254 -2.25 11.67 11.61
CA ILE A 254 -1.54 12.73 10.87
C ILE A 254 -0.73 13.62 11.83
N ARG A 255 -1.34 14.03 12.95
CA ARG A 255 -0.64 14.82 13.99
C ARG A 255 0.54 14.05 14.58
N GLN A 256 0.36 12.76 14.82
CA GLN A 256 1.40 11.90 15.35
C GLN A 256 2.56 11.72 14.37
N LEU A 257 2.29 11.40 13.10
CA LEU A 257 3.32 11.28 12.05
C LEU A 257 4.12 12.58 11.89
N ARG A 258 3.44 13.72 11.89
CA ARG A 258 4.08 15.04 11.84
C ARG A 258 4.94 15.31 13.09
N SER A 259 4.48 14.96 14.27
CA SER A 259 5.26 15.08 15.51
C SER A 259 6.50 14.19 15.48
N ALA A 260 6.34 12.93 15.08
CA ALA A 260 7.44 11.97 14.99
C ALA A 260 8.51 12.39 13.96
N SER A 261 8.11 12.92 12.79
CA SER A 261 9.04 13.44 11.77
C SER A 261 9.75 14.70 12.24
N SER A 262 9.08 15.56 13.00
CA SER A 262 9.67 16.80 13.55
C SER A 262 10.67 16.52 14.67
N GLU A 263 10.48 15.47 15.46
CA GLU A 263 11.42 15.03 16.48
C GLU A 263 12.74 14.52 15.87
N LYS A 264 12.62 13.71 14.82
CA LYS A 264 13.74 13.19 14.03
C LYS A 264 13.25 12.91 12.61
N PRO A 265 13.91 13.41 11.57
CA PRO A 265 13.53 13.15 10.18
C PRO A 265 13.32 11.66 9.89
N PHE A 266 12.29 11.34 9.10
CA PHE A 266 12.02 9.97 8.69
C PHE A 266 13.13 9.44 7.75
N PRO A 267 13.50 8.16 7.86
CA PRO A 267 14.55 7.58 7.01
C PRO A 267 14.15 7.52 5.53
N ILE A 268 12.87 7.31 5.24
CA ILE A 268 12.27 7.33 3.90
C ILE A 268 11.11 8.33 3.89
N ASP A 269 10.63 8.71 2.70
CA ASP A 269 9.51 9.64 2.58
C ASP A 269 8.18 8.97 2.94
N VAL A 270 7.27 9.73 3.55
CA VAL A 270 5.92 9.27 3.92
C VAL A 270 4.87 10.23 3.38
N VAL A 271 3.94 9.70 2.60
CA VAL A 271 2.78 10.44 2.08
C VAL A 271 1.51 9.94 2.78
N SER A 272 0.88 10.79 3.58
CA SER A 272 -0.33 10.45 4.32
C SER A 272 -1.59 10.95 3.61
N TYR A 273 -2.64 10.14 3.61
CA TYR A 273 -3.97 10.51 3.07
C TYR A 273 -5.00 10.48 4.19
N GLN A 274 -5.66 11.63 4.40
CA GLN A 274 -6.65 11.80 5.45
C GLN A 274 -7.91 10.98 5.16
N LEU A 275 -8.28 10.08 6.07
CA LEU A 275 -9.53 9.34 5.97
C LEU A 275 -10.72 10.30 6.09
N VAL A 276 -11.63 10.22 5.13
CA VAL A 276 -12.84 11.04 5.06
C VAL A 276 -14.08 10.18 4.82
N ASP A 277 -15.19 10.64 5.37
CA ASP A 277 -16.50 10.04 5.25
C ASP A 277 -17.59 11.10 5.06
N GLN A 278 -18.85 10.68 5.12
CA GLN A 278 -20.02 11.58 4.95
C GLN A 278 -20.09 12.76 5.94
N THR A 279 -19.33 12.74 7.04
CA THR A 279 -19.30 13.87 7.99
C THR A 279 -18.70 15.12 7.35
N TYR A 280 -17.90 14.96 6.29
CA TYR A 280 -17.35 16.06 5.50
C TYR A 280 -18.39 16.80 4.64
N LEU A 281 -19.62 16.29 4.52
CA LEU A 281 -20.74 16.94 3.81
C LEU A 281 -21.65 17.77 4.72
N GLY A 282 -21.50 17.62 6.05
CA GLY A 282 -22.33 18.31 7.04
C GLY A 282 -21.95 19.78 7.25
N GLU A 283 -22.82 20.53 7.94
CA GLU A 283 -22.59 21.95 8.32
C GLU A 283 -21.36 22.13 9.21
N ASN A 284 -21.03 21.12 10.04
CA ASN A 284 -19.84 21.08 10.90
C ASN A 284 -18.71 20.23 10.27
N SER A 285 -18.57 20.29 8.94
CA SER A 285 -17.53 19.57 8.21
C SER A 285 -16.14 19.85 8.80
N PRO A 286 -15.32 18.81 9.00
CA PRO A 286 -13.91 19.01 9.35
C PRO A 286 -13.19 19.87 8.29
N ALA A 287 -12.07 20.50 8.69
CA ALA A 287 -11.24 21.25 7.76
C ALA A 287 -10.67 20.32 6.68
N LEU A 288 -10.48 20.86 5.48
CA LEU A 288 -9.75 20.17 4.43
C LEU A 288 -8.29 19.91 4.85
N PRO A 289 -7.65 18.84 4.35
CA PRO A 289 -6.26 18.61 4.64
C PRO A 289 -5.39 19.76 4.15
N ILE A 290 -4.35 20.08 4.92
CA ILE A 290 -3.33 21.03 4.49
C ILE A 290 -2.31 20.22 3.69
N LEU A 291 -2.37 20.39 2.36
CA LEU A 291 -1.39 19.81 1.43
C LEU A 291 -0.11 20.66 1.47
N GLY A 292 1.03 20.06 1.16
CA GLY A 292 2.30 20.76 1.13
C GLY A 292 3.47 19.87 0.73
N ASP A 293 4.66 20.48 0.73
CA ASP A 293 5.90 19.79 0.49
C ASP A 293 6.31 18.93 1.69
N TYR A 294 7.34 18.10 1.50
CA TYR A 294 7.90 17.31 2.58
C TYR A 294 8.52 18.17 3.68
N GLU A 295 8.11 17.92 4.91
CA GLU A 295 8.77 18.41 6.11
C GLU A 295 9.39 17.22 6.85
N ASN A 296 10.71 17.13 6.87
CA ASN A 296 11.44 16.02 7.53
C ASN A 296 11.03 14.62 7.03
N GLY A 297 10.73 14.48 5.74
CA GLY A 297 10.30 13.21 5.14
C GLY A 297 8.81 12.88 5.34
N PHE A 298 7.97 13.84 5.74
CA PHE A 298 6.53 13.66 5.89
C PHE A 298 5.73 14.75 5.17
N ARG A 299 4.68 14.36 4.45
CA ARG A 299 3.67 15.28 3.89
C ARG A 299 2.27 14.68 3.89
N VAL A 300 1.25 15.52 3.73
CA VAL A 300 -0.13 15.11 3.46
C VAL A 300 -0.37 15.23 1.97
N GLY A 301 -0.77 14.12 1.33
CA GLY A 301 -0.95 14.03 -0.13
C GLY A 301 -2.40 14.24 -0.60
N GLY A 302 -3.39 14.09 0.28
CA GLY A 302 -4.79 14.18 -0.11
C GLY A 302 -5.75 13.52 0.87
N VAL A 303 -6.85 12.98 0.35
CA VAL A 303 -7.89 12.28 1.11
C VAL A 303 -8.06 10.84 0.67
N LYS A 304 -8.51 9.99 1.60
CA LYS A 304 -8.88 8.59 1.37
C LYS A 304 -10.34 8.36 1.70
N MET A 305 -11.06 7.73 0.78
CA MET A 305 -12.43 7.23 0.97
C MET A 305 -12.45 5.70 0.92
N ILE A 306 -13.42 5.09 1.59
CA ILE A 306 -13.69 3.65 1.54
C ILE A 306 -15.10 3.47 0.98
N LEU A 307 -15.21 2.90 -0.24
CA LEU A 307 -16.51 2.73 -0.91
C LEU A 307 -17.13 1.37 -0.64
N ASP A 308 -16.32 0.32 -0.45
CA ASP A 308 -16.76 -1.04 -0.16
C ASP A 308 -15.75 -1.80 0.71
N GLY A 309 -16.03 -3.06 0.99
CA GLY A 309 -15.15 -3.94 1.74
C GLY A 309 -14.23 -4.80 0.86
N SER A 310 -13.83 -5.97 1.37
CA SER A 310 -12.83 -6.84 0.75
C SER A 310 -13.42 -8.07 0.06
N PRO A 311 -12.88 -8.52 -1.09
CA PRO A 311 -13.38 -9.71 -1.76
C PRO A 311 -13.10 -11.01 -0.99
N GLN A 312 -11.93 -11.14 -0.35
CA GLN A 312 -11.58 -12.31 0.45
C GLN A 312 -12.47 -12.44 1.69
N GLY A 313 -12.90 -11.33 2.28
CA GLY A 313 -13.88 -11.29 3.37
C GLY A 313 -15.34 -11.34 2.91
N LYS A 314 -15.59 -11.32 1.61
CA LYS A 314 -16.91 -11.29 0.97
C LYS A 314 -17.76 -10.08 1.35
N THR A 315 -17.13 -8.94 1.56
CA THR A 315 -17.78 -7.64 1.82
C THR A 315 -17.63 -6.65 0.67
N ALA A 316 -16.81 -6.94 -0.35
CA ALA A 316 -16.71 -6.15 -1.58
C ALA A 316 -18.08 -6.06 -2.28
N TYR A 317 -18.43 -4.86 -2.78
CA TYR A 317 -19.72 -4.59 -3.42
C TYR A 317 -19.69 -4.94 -4.91
N LEU A 318 -20.44 -5.99 -5.29
CA LEU A 318 -20.42 -6.59 -6.63
C LEU A 318 -21.72 -6.34 -7.40
N THR A 319 -21.63 -6.26 -8.71
CA THR A 319 -22.80 -6.25 -9.61
C THR A 319 -23.46 -7.63 -9.72
N GLN A 320 -22.70 -8.72 -9.52
CA GLN A 320 -23.18 -10.09 -9.54
C GLN A 320 -22.96 -10.78 -8.19
N PRO A 321 -23.80 -11.78 -7.83
CA PRO A 321 -23.66 -12.49 -6.56
C PRO A 321 -22.28 -13.15 -6.39
N TYR A 322 -21.87 -13.29 -5.13
CA TYR A 322 -20.76 -14.16 -4.76
C TYR A 322 -21.05 -15.60 -5.18
N LYS A 323 -20.04 -16.32 -5.68
CA LYS A 323 -20.18 -17.73 -6.06
C LYS A 323 -20.68 -18.59 -4.90
N VAL A 324 -20.12 -18.37 -3.72
CA VAL A 324 -20.58 -18.97 -2.47
C VAL A 324 -20.80 -17.81 -1.49
N PRO A 325 -22.04 -17.42 -1.18
CA PRO A 325 -22.31 -16.34 -0.24
C PRO A 325 -21.86 -16.70 1.18
N PRO A 326 -21.67 -15.71 2.07
CA PRO A 326 -21.41 -15.96 3.49
C PRO A 326 -22.52 -16.85 4.10
N LYS A 327 -22.15 -17.65 5.11
CA LYS A 327 -23.13 -18.54 5.77
C LYS A 327 -24.28 -17.74 6.38
N GLY A 328 -25.50 -18.05 5.94
CA GLY A 328 -26.73 -17.39 6.38
C GLY A 328 -27.14 -16.18 5.53
N ALA A 329 -26.33 -15.76 4.58
CA ALA A 329 -26.70 -14.75 3.60
C ALA A 329 -27.59 -15.33 2.49
N ALA A 330 -28.34 -14.45 1.80
CA ALA A 330 -29.16 -14.83 0.65
C ALA A 330 -28.30 -15.29 -0.53
N GLN A 331 -28.86 -16.09 -1.45
CA GLN A 331 -28.12 -16.62 -2.61
C GLN A 331 -27.72 -15.53 -3.61
N ASP A 332 -28.42 -14.39 -3.61
CA ASP A 332 -28.13 -13.21 -4.43
C ASP A 332 -27.27 -12.17 -3.71
N TYR A 333 -26.63 -12.54 -2.59
CA TYR A 333 -25.74 -11.67 -1.82
C TYR A 333 -24.56 -11.17 -2.68
N ARG A 334 -24.34 -9.83 -2.64
CA ARG A 334 -23.37 -9.11 -3.48
C ARG A 334 -22.43 -8.20 -2.69
N GLY A 335 -22.36 -8.34 -1.36
CA GLY A 335 -21.71 -7.32 -0.52
C GLY A 335 -22.58 -6.06 -0.41
N TYR A 336 -21.96 -4.96 -0.03
CA TYR A 336 -22.66 -3.69 0.20
C TYR A 336 -21.70 -2.50 0.14
N PRO A 337 -22.19 -1.29 -0.22
CA PRO A 337 -21.38 -0.09 -0.15
C PRO A 337 -21.25 0.37 1.31
N ILE A 338 -20.12 0.99 1.65
CA ILE A 338 -19.88 1.57 2.99
C ILE A 338 -20.68 2.84 3.21
N MET A 339 -20.93 3.60 2.13
CA MET A 339 -21.72 4.83 2.17
C MET A 339 -22.69 4.92 0.97
N PRO A 340 -23.78 5.70 1.09
CA PRO A 340 -24.70 5.92 -0.03
C PRO A 340 -24.03 6.61 -1.23
N SER A 341 -24.53 6.34 -2.45
CA SER A 341 -24.00 6.92 -3.69
C SER A 341 -24.00 8.47 -3.67
N GLU A 342 -25.05 9.08 -3.14
CA GLU A 342 -25.18 10.53 -3.03
C GLU A 342 -24.07 11.14 -2.15
N SER A 343 -23.62 10.40 -1.13
CA SER A 343 -22.49 10.82 -0.29
C SER A 343 -21.17 10.71 -1.05
N VAL A 344 -20.98 9.66 -1.85
CA VAL A 344 -19.80 9.51 -2.71
C VAL A 344 -19.72 10.66 -3.72
N ASP A 345 -20.83 10.94 -4.44
CA ASP A 345 -20.93 12.03 -5.41
C ASP A 345 -20.58 13.38 -4.77
N GLY A 346 -21.17 13.68 -3.58
CA GLY A 346 -20.92 14.91 -2.86
C GLY A 346 -19.47 15.08 -2.39
N LEU A 347 -18.83 13.99 -1.95
CA LEU A 347 -17.42 14.01 -1.52
C LEU A 347 -16.47 14.21 -2.72
N PHE A 348 -16.71 13.51 -3.85
CA PHE A 348 -15.93 13.70 -5.06
C PHE A 348 -16.04 15.15 -5.56
N ALA A 349 -17.24 15.67 -5.69
CA ALA A 349 -17.45 17.06 -6.11
C ALA A 349 -16.71 18.05 -5.18
N LYS A 350 -16.82 17.87 -3.86
CA LYS A 350 -16.17 18.74 -2.88
C LYS A 350 -14.64 18.74 -3.00
N PHE A 351 -14.02 17.56 -3.10
CA PHE A 351 -12.56 17.47 -3.09
C PHE A 351 -11.95 17.78 -4.45
N ILE A 352 -12.60 17.43 -5.57
CA ILE A 352 -12.19 17.83 -6.92
C ILE A 352 -12.26 19.36 -7.06
N ASP A 353 -13.36 20.00 -6.64
CA ASP A 353 -13.50 21.46 -6.67
C ASP A 353 -12.44 22.17 -5.82
N ALA A 354 -12.03 21.55 -4.71
CA ALA A 354 -10.99 22.06 -3.84
C ALA A 354 -9.55 21.75 -4.33
N GLY A 355 -9.38 21.03 -5.43
CA GLY A 355 -8.06 20.60 -5.94
C GLY A 355 -7.34 19.62 -5.00
N VAL A 356 -8.08 18.84 -4.20
CA VAL A 356 -7.52 17.88 -3.25
C VAL A 356 -7.47 16.49 -3.89
N PRO A 357 -6.27 15.84 -4.01
CA PRO A 357 -6.15 14.50 -4.56
C PRO A 357 -6.96 13.45 -3.77
N ILE A 358 -7.62 12.55 -4.50
CA ILE A 358 -8.51 11.54 -3.95
C ILE A 358 -7.94 10.14 -4.18
N LEU A 359 -7.84 9.34 -3.12
CA LEU A 359 -7.73 7.89 -3.16
C LEU A 359 -9.07 7.29 -2.72
N ALA A 360 -9.66 6.41 -3.52
CA ALA A 360 -10.91 5.75 -3.17
C ALA A 360 -10.76 4.22 -3.26
N HIS A 361 -10.95 3.54 -2.13
CA HIS A 361 -10.98 2.09 -2.06
C HIS A 361 -12.21 1.56 -2.80
N ALA A 362 -12.00 0.76 -3.83
CA ALA A 362 -13.04 0.11 -4.59
C ALA A 362 -12.57 -1.26 -5.09
N ASN A 363 -12.96 -2.32 -4.42
CA ASN A 363 -12.64 -3.70 -4.77
C ASN A 363 -13.64 -4.29 -5.76
N GLY A 364 -14.93 -4.11 -5.46
CA GLY A 364 -16.02 -4.66 -6.26
C GLY A 364 -16.34 -3.81 -7.48
N ASP A 365 -16.80 -4.45 -8.54
CA ASP A 365 -17.19 -3.77 -9.78
C ASP A 365 -18.41 -2.82 -9.59
N ALA A 366 -19.28 -3.05 -8.60
CA ALA A 366 -20.33 -2.11 -8.25
C ALA A 366 -19.79 -0.89 -7.47
N ALA A 367 -18.73 -1.06 -6.65
CA ALA A 367 -18.03 0.06 -6.04
C ALA A 367 -17.23 0.86 -7.07
N ALA A 368 -16.68 0.19 -8.09
CA ALA A 368 -16.06 0.86 -9.23
C ALA A 368 -17.09 1.69 -10.04
N ASP A 369 -18.36 1.25 -10.15
CA ASP A 369 -19.43 2.06 -10.73
C ASP A 369 -19.67 3.36 -9.90
N LEU A 370 -19.67 3.26 -8.56
CA LEU A 370 -19.77 4.46 -7.71
C LEU A 370 -18.61 5.43 -7.97
N PHE A 371 -17.39 4.90 -8.06
CA PHE A 371 -16.19 5.71 -8.34
C PHE A 371 -16.27 6.42 -9.69
N VAL A 372 -16.49 5.67 -10.79
CA VAL A 372 -16.45 6.27 -12.13
C VAL A 372 -17.58 7.25 -12.36
N ASN A 373 -18.78 6.99 -11.80
CA ASN A 373 -19.92 7.89 -11.90
C ASN A 373 -19.68 9.18 -11.10
N ALA A 374 -19.20 9.09 -9.87
CA ALA A 374 -18.89 10.24 -9.02
C ALA A 374 -17.78 11.10 -9.64
N LEU A 375 -16.71 10.49 -10.15
CA LEU A 375 -15.63 11.21 -10.80
C LEU A 375 -16.14 11.90 -12.08
N GLN A 376 -16.87 11.19 -12.94
CA GLN A 376 -17.41 11.74 -14.19
C GLN A 376 -18.33 12.95 -13.94
N SER A 377 -19.12 12.94 -12.89
CA SER A 377 -19.99 14.05 -12.53
C SER A 377 -19.27 15.24 -11.89
N SER A 378 -18.05 15.05 -11.41
CA SER A 378 -17.27 16.04 -10.66
C SER A 378 -16.19 16.74 -11.49
N ILE A 379 -15.89 16.25 -12.71
CA ILE A 379 -14.85 16.82 -13.59
C ILE A 379 -15.45 17.42 -14.85
N ASP A 380 -14.78 18.45 -15.40
CA ASP A 380 -15.10 18.96 -16.74
C ASP A 380 -14.35 18.15 -17.81
N MET A 381 -15.07 17.33 -18.57
CA MET A 381 -14.48 16.51 -19.64
C MET A 381 -13.95 17.33 -20.82
N ALA A 382 -14.33 18.59 -20.95
CA ALA A 382 -13.85 19.50 -22.01
C ALA A 382 -12.55 20.21 -21.59
N ASP A 383 -12.34 20.41 -20.29
CA ASP A 383 -11.12 21.02 -19.72
C ASP A 383 -10.66 20.17 -18.52
N LEU A 384 -10.10 19.01 -18.82
CA LEU A 384 -9.72 18.01 -17.81
C LEU A 384 -8.47 18.45 -17.05
N ALA A 385 -8.66 18.89 -15.80
CA ALA A 385 -7.56 19.19 -14.89
C ALA A 385 -6.75 17.92 -14.55
N ASP A 386 -5.49 18.10 -14.16
CA ASP A 386 -4.64 17.01 -13.66
C ASP A 386 -5.02 16.69 -12.20
N HIS A 387 -6.01 15.83 -12.02
CA HIS A 387 -6.56 15.48 -10.70
C HIS A 387 -5.95 14.22 -10.10
N ARG A 388 -5.33 13.36 -10.91
CA ARG A 388 -4.71 12.06 -10.51
C ARG A 388 -5.52 11.30 -9.47
N THR A 389 -6.83 11.25 -9.65
CA THR A 389 -7.74 10.49 -8.78
C THR A 389 -7.48 9.00 -8.94
N VAL A 390 -7.32 8.30 -7.81
CA VAL A 390 -6.88 6.91 -7.78
C VAL A 390 -7.99 5.99 -7.29
N MET A 391 -8.27 4.92 -8.05
CA MET A 391 -9.06 3.78 -7.61
C MET A 391 -8.14 2.76 -6.95
N ILE A 392 -8.18 2.68 -5.63
CA ILE A 392 -7.37 1.72 -4.87
C ILE A 392 -7.98 0.32 -4.96
N HIS A 393 -7.13 -0.66 -5.16
CA HIS A 393 -7.35 -2.07 -5.45
C HIS A 393 -7.88 -2.32 -6.86
N ALA A 394 -8.95 -1.67 -7.31
CA ALA A 394 -9.53 -1.87 -8.64
C ALA A 394 -9.67 -3.37 -9.01
N GLN A 395 -9.98 -4.21 -7.98
CA GLN A 395 -9.73 -5.64 -8.04
C GLN A 395 -10.58 -6.33 -9.11
N THR A 396 -11.84 -5.92 -9.27
CA THR A 396 -12.78 -6.50 -10.23
C THR A 396 -13.27 -5.48 -11.26
N VAL A 397 -12.51 -4.40 -11.48
CA VAL A 397 -12.87 -3.36 -12.46
C VAL A 397 -13.10 -3.98 -13.84
N ARG A 398 -14.22 -3.58 -14.49
CA ARG A 398 -14.64 -4.08 -15.81
C ARG A 398 -13.99 -3.29 -16.95
N GLU A 399 -14.04 -3.84 -18.18
CA GLU A 399 -13.50 -3.18 -19.37
C GLU A 399 -14.17 -1.82 -19.67
N ASP A 400 -15.51 -1.74 -19.51
CA ASP A 400 -16.26 -0.50 -19.69
C ASP A 400 -15.87 0.57 -18.68
N GLN A 401 -15.57 0.18 -17.44
CA GLN A 401 -15.08 1.08 -16.40
C GLN A 401 -13.64 1.54 -16.67
N LEU A 402 -12.76 0.64 -17.15
CA LEU A 402 -11.42 1.01 -17.61
C LEU A 402 -11.47 2.00 -18.77
N ASP A 403 -12.41 1.84 -19.73
CA ASP A 403 -12.61 2.79 -20.82
C ASP A 403 -12.99 4.19 -20.32
N LEU A 404 -13.80 4.27 -19.26
CA LEU A 404 -14.13 5.54 -18.59
C LEU A 404 -12.92 6.11 -17.83
N MET A 405 -12.19 5.27 -17.09
CA MET A 405 -10.98 5.69 -16.38
C MET A 405 -9.91 6.24 -17.34
N ALA A 406 -9.71 5.60 -18.50
CA ALA A 406 -8.81 6.10 -19.55
C ALA A 406 -9.19 7.50 -20.01
N LYS A 407 -10.48 7.73 -20.31
CA LYS A 407 -11.00 9.04 -20.75
C LYS A 407 -10.85 10.12 -19.67
N MET A 408 -11.06 9.75 -18.41
CA MET A 408 -10.97 10.65 -17.27
C MET A 408 -9.54 10.79 -16.71
N LYS A 409 -8.56 10.04 -17.22
CA LYS A 409 -7.18 9.95 -16.69
C LYS A 409 -7.13 9.53 -15.21
N ALA A 410 -8.07 8.71 -14.79
CA ALA A 410 -8.06 8.12 -13.46
C ALA A 410 -7.05 6.97 -13.39
N ILE A 411 -6.42 6.79 -12.25
CA ILE A 411 -5.34 5.83 -12.03
C ILE A 411 -5.89 4.62 -11.27
N PRO A 412 -5.92 3.40 -11.84
CA PRO A 412 -6.12 2.20 -11.06
C PRO A 412 -4.82 1.83 -10.33
N SER A 413 -4.89 1.61 -9.03
CA SER A 413 -3.80 1.07 -8.22
C SER A 413 -4.15 -0.37 -7.86
N PHE A 414 -3.43 -1.35 -8.43
CA PHE A 414 -3.80 -2.75 -8.30
C PHE A 414 -3.09 -3.46 -7.15
N PHE A 415 -3.83 -4.26 -6.39
CA PHE A 415 -3.29 -5.22 -5.45
C PHE A 415 -3.13 -6.59 -6.16
N SER A 416 -2.22 -6.67 -7.12
CA SER A 416 -2.07 -7.86 -7.98
C SER A 416 -1.59 -9.11 -7.25
N ALA A 417 -0.94 -8.96 -6.07
CA ALA A 417 -0.57 -10.07 -5.21
C ALA A 417 -1.78 -10.89 -4.68
N HIS A 418 -3.02 -10.38 -4.80
CA HIS A 418 -4.24 -11.16 -4.58
C HIS A 418 -4.29 -12.44 -5.41
N THR A 419 -3.69 -12.45 -6.60
CA THR A 419 -3.61 -13.66 -7.44
C THR A 419 -2.87 -14.78 -6.73
N PHE A 420 -1.80 -14.46 -6.00
CA PHE A 420 -1.05 -15.43 -5.21
C PHE A 420 -1.78 -15.74 -3.89
N TYR A 421 -2.03 -14.71 -3.07
CA TYR A 421 -2.51 -14.93 -1.70
C TYR A 421 -3.90 -15.54 -1.64
N TRP A 422 -4.83 -15.15 -2.52
CA TRP A 422 -6.24 -15.55 -2.49
C TRP A 422 -6.79 -16.04 -3.83
N GLY A 423 -5.94 -16.26 -4.85
CA GLY A 423 -6.39 -16.65 -6.18
C GLY A 423 -7.23 -17.90 -6.21
N ASP A 424 -6.85 -18.95 -5.46
CA ASP A 424 -7.62 -20.18 -5.31
C ASP A 424 -8.99 -19.91 -4.67
N TRP A 425 -9.01 -19.10 -3.60
CA TRP A 425 -10.24 -18.71 -2.91
C TRP A 425 -11.17 -17.87 -3.80
N HIS A 426 -10.60 -16.91 -4.54
CA HIS A 426 -11.35 -16.09 -5.50
C HIS A 426 -12.00 -16.95 -6.58
N ARG A 427 -11.29 -17.92 -7.14
CA ARG A 427 -11.80 -18.84 -8.14
C ARG A 427 -12.89 -19.76 -7.58
N ASP A 428 -12.67 -20.32 -6.40
CA ASP A 428 -13.50 -21.41 -5.89
C ASP A 428 -14.69 -20.94 -5.06
N SER A 429 -14.59 -19.79 -4.38
CA SER A 429 -15.58 -19.33 -3.42
C SER A 429 -16.12 -17.92 -3.67
N VAL A 430 -15.31 -17.00 -4.18
CA VAL A 430 -15.69 -15.57 -4.27
C VAL A 430 -16.34 -15.26 -5.62
N PHE A 431 -15.61 -15.40 -6.72
CA PHE A 431 -16.01 -14.92 -8.04
C PHE A 431 -16.39 -16.04 -9.01
N GLY A 432 -15.82 -17.24 -8.87
CA GLY A 432 -15.82 -18.26 -9.92
C GLY A 432 -14.68 -18.03 -10.92
N VAL A 433 -14.47 -19.01 -11.81
CA VAL A 433 -13.31 -19.05 -12.72
C VAL A 433 -13.23 -17.81 -13.61
N GLU A 434 -14.31 -17.44 -14.26
CA GLU A 434 -14.35 -16.36 -15.26
C GLU A 434 -13.97 -15.00 -14.63
N ARG A 435 -14.67 -14.57 -13.57
CA ARG A 435 -14.37 -13.28 -12.91
C ARG A 435 -13.02 -13.29 -12.20
N ALA A 436 -12.66 -14.42 -11.57
CA ALA A 436 -11.36 -14.54 -10.88
C ALA A 436 -10.18 -14.43 -11.85
N SER A 437 -10.29 -14.90 -13.08
CA SER A 437 -9.24 -14.76 -14.10
C SER A 437 -8.96 -13.30 -14.47
N ARG A 438 -9.91 -12.40 -14.23
CA ARG A 438 -9.79 -10.98 -14.58
C ARG A 438 -9.42 -10.06 -13.41
N ILE A 439 -9.23 -10.57 -12.20
CA ILE A 439 -8.84 -9.72 -11.07
C ILE A 439 -7.54 -8.97 -11.38
N SER A 440 -7.43 -7.72 -10.92
CA SER A 440 -6.29 -6.83 -11.19
C SER A 440 -5.92 -6.84 -12.69
N PRO A 441 -6.74 -6.26 -13.59
CA PRO A 441 -6.57 -6.36 -15.04
C PRO A 441 -5.47 -5.42 -15.56
N THR A 442 -4.22 -5.75 -15.24
CA THR A 442 -3.03 -4.94 -15.55
C THR A 442 -2.75 -4.86 -17.04
N ALA A 443 -2.87 -5.97 -17.79
CA ALA A 443 -2.65 -5.95 -19.25
C ALA A 443 -3.74 -5.15 -19.95
N SER A 444 -5.03 -5.29 -19.56
CA SER A 444 -6.11 -4.47 -20.12
C SER A 444 -5.86 -2.97 -19.90
N SER A 445 -5.34 -2.58 -18.72
CA SER A 445 -5.01 -1.18 -18.43
C SER A 445 -3.85 -0.69 -19.32
N LEU A 446 -2.82 -1.51 -19.51
CA LEU A 446 -1.68 -1.19 -20.37
C LEU A 446 -2.13 -1.03 -21.83
N GLU A 447 -2.96 -1.94 -22.35
CA GLU A 447 -3.51 -1.88 -23.72
C GLU A 447 -4.34 -0.62 -23.98
N LYS A 448 -5.02 -0.10 -22.95
CA LYS A 448 -5.80 1.15 -23.01
C LYS A 448 -4.95 2.41 -22.78
N GLY A 449 -3.64 2.27 -22.57
CA GLY A 449 -2.73 3.39 -22.28
C GLY A 449 -2.99 4.06 -20.92
N ILE A 450 -3.57 3.33 -19.98
CA ILE A 450 -3.83 3.83 -18.63
C ILE A 450 -2.54 3.72 -17.80
N ILE A 451 -2.10 4.82 -17.21
CA ILE A 451 -1.08 4.78 -16.15
C ILE A 451 -1.71 4.11 -14.94
N PHE A 452 -1.08 3.03 -14.46
CA PHE A 452 -1.52 2.31 -13.27
C PHE A 452 -0.36 2.08 -12.31
N THR A 453 -0.67 1.82 -11.06
CA THR A 453 0.31 1.50 -10.02
C THR A 453 0.05 0.12 -9.43
N LEU A 454 1.04 -0.40 -8.72
CA LEU A 454 0.95 -1.66 -7.96
C LEU A 454 1.25 -1.38 -6.49
N HIS A 455 0.59 -2.13 -5.59
CA HIS A 455 0.80 -2.01 -4.14
C HIS A 455 0.62 -3.35 -3.41
N ASN A 456 1.10 -3.41 -2.18
CA ASN A 456 0.96 -4.55 -1.28
C ASN A 456 -0.11 -4.36 -0.21
N ASP A 457 -0.54 -3.11 0.02
CA ASP A 457 -1.51 -2.78 1.07
C ASP A 457 -1.02 -3.21 2.47
N ALA A 458 0.29 -3.07 2.75
CA ALA A 458 0.86 -3.50 4.02
C ALA A 458 0.20 -2.75 5.20
N PRO A 459 -0.16 -3.47 6.27
CA PRO A 459 0.23 -4.82 6.68
C PRO A 459 -0.70 -5.97 6.25
N ILE A 460 -1.59 -5.76 5.28
CA ILE A 460 -2.47 -6.83 4.76
C ILE A 460 -1.63 -8.01 4.24
N VAL A 461 -0.58 -7.69 3.49
CA VAL A 461 0.56 -8.59 3.24
C VAL A 461 1.85 -7.79 3.50
N PRO A 462 3.00 -8.47 3.68
CA PRO A 462 4.29 -7.76 3.79
C PRO A 462 4.52 -6.80 2.62
N PRO A 463 5.27 -5.70 2.81
CA PRO A 463 5.59 -4.74 1.75
C PRO A 463 6.62 -5.28 0.74
N ASP A 464 6.54 -6.57 0.40
CA ASP A 464 7.47 -7.32 -0.45
C ASP A 464 7.27 -6.98 -1.93
N MET A 465 8.05 -5.99 -2.41
CA MET A 465 7.99 -5.53 -3.79
C MET A 465 8.43 -6.60 -4.79
N ILE A 466 9.38 -7.45 -4.44
CA ILE A 466 9.83 -8.55 -5.33
C ILE A 466 8.70 -9.56 -5.54
N ARG A 467 7.98 -9.94 -4.49
CA ARG A 467 6.81 -10.81 -4.59
C ARG A 467 5.67 -10.16 -5.38
N LEU A 468 5.49 -8.85 -5.23
CA LEU A 468 4.49 -8.09 -6.00
C LEU A 468 4.80 -8.14 -7.50
N LEU A 469 6.06 -7.90 -7.89
CA LEU A 469 6.53 -8.03 -9.28
C LEU A 469 6.32 -9.47 -9.78
N TRP A 470 6.72 -10.47 -8.99
CA TRP A 470 6.56 -11.88 -9.34
C TRP A 470 5.08 -12.27 -9.51
N ALA A 471 4.19 -11.86 -8.60
CA ALA A 471 2.77 -12.18 -8.66
C ALA A 471 2.11 -11.56 -9.90
N THR A 472 2.49 -10.32 -10.25
CA THR A 472 1.97 -9.60 -11.40
C THR A 472 2.40 -10.24 -12.73
N THR A 473 3.67 -10.64 -12.83
CA THR A 473 4.25 -11.18 -14.06
C THR A 473 3.90 -12.65 -14.29
N ASN A 474 3.68 -13.44 -13.21
CA ASN A 474 3.43 -14.87 -13.31
C ASN A 474 1.97 -15.27 -13.11
N ARG A 475 1.24 -14.55 -12.25
CA ARG A 475 -0.17 -14.81 -11.89
C ARG A 475 -0.43 -16.27 -11.44
N LEU A 476 0.49 -16.79 -10.63
CA LEU A 476 0.37 -18.10 -10.01
C LEU A 476 -0.29 -17.98 -8.64
N THR A 477 -1.26 -18.86 -8.37
CA THR A 477 -1.89 -19.00 -7.06
C THR A 477 -0.99 -19.76 -6.09
N ARG A 478 -1.36 -19.84 -4.81
CA ARG A 478 -0.64 -20.66 -3.80
C ARG A 478 -0.57 -22.15 -4.18
N SER A 479 -1.60 -22.67 -4.84
CA SER A 479 -1.60 -24.04 -5.35
C SER A 479 -0.79 -24.22 -6.65
N GLY A 480 -0.14 -23.16 -7.14
CA GLY A 480 0.65 -23.17 -8.38
C GLY A 480 -0.21 -23.12 -9.65
N GLN A 481 -1.50 -22.86 -9.54
CA GLN A 481 -2.39 -22.75 -10.71
C GLN A 481 -2.29 -21.35 -11.34
N LEU A 482 -2.37 -21.31 -12.65
CA LEU A 482 -2.37 -20.08 -13.42
C LEU A 482 -3.76 -19.42 -13.38
N LEU A 483 -3.82 -18.14 -12.99
CA LEU A 483 -5.06 -17.37 -12.88
C LEU A 483 -5.03 -16.12 -13.76
N GLY A 484 -5.67 -16.20 -14.95
CA GLY A 484 -5.78 -15.07 -15.89
C GLY A 484 -4.44 -14.70 -16.53
N GLN A 485 -3.86 -15.63 -17.32
CA GLN A 485 -2.58 -15.43 -17.99
C GLN A 485 -2.58 -14.22 -18.95
N GLU A 486 -3.75 -13.88 -19.50
CA GLU A 486 -3.96 -12.75 -20.40
C GLU A 486 -3.78 -11.39 -19.72
N GLN A 487 -3.79 -11.37 -18.37
CA GLN A 487 -3.54 -10.16 -17.58
C GLN A 487 -2.10 -10.05 -17.08
N ARG A 488 -1.17 -10.87 -17.58
CA ARG A 488 0.27 -10.73 -17.32
C ARG A 488 0.85 -9.52 -18.03
N ILE A 489 1.79 -8.86 -17.39
CA ILE A 489 2.61 -7.81 -18.00
C ILE A 489 4.09 -8.17 -17.90
N SER A 490 4.94 -7.44 -18.61
CA SER A 490 6.39 -7.63 -18.54
C SER A 490 6.94 -7.17 -17.17
N THR A 491 8.11 -7.70 -16.81
CA THR A 491 8.82 -7.25 -15.59
C THR A 491 9.11 -5.75 -15.65
N LEU A 492 9.45 -5.21 -16.82
CA LEU A 492 9.70 -3.78 -17.00
C LEU A 492 8.47 -2.94 -16.66
N GLU A 493 7.29 -3.30 -17.18
CA GLU A 493 6.05 -2.57 -16.88
C GLU A 493 5.64 -2.71 -15.41
N ALA A 494 5.90 -3.86 -14.80
CA ALA A 494 5.66 -4.04 -13.36
C ALA A 494 6.60 -3.17 -12.51
N ILE A 495 7.89 -3.04 -12.88
CA ILE A 495 8.85 -2.14 -12.21
C ILE A 495 8.41 -0.68 -12.36
N LYS A 496 8.01 -0.25 -13.57
CA LYS A 496 7.49 1.11 -13.76
C LYS A 496 6.30 1.41 -12.85
N ALA A 497 5.43 0.43 -12.62
CA ALA A 497 4.23 0.59 -11.80
C ALA A 497 4.53 0.78 -10.29
N VAL A 498 5.72 0.39 -9.81
CA VAL A 498 6.21 0.60 -8.43
C VAL A 498 7.34 1.63 -8.34
N THR A 499 7.58 2.40 -9.40
CA THR A 499 8.59 3.46 -9.45
C THR A 499 8.00 4.71 -10.10
N ILE A 500 8.24 4.95 -11.40
CA ILE A 500 7.83 6.17 -12.09
C ILE A 500 6.31 6.39 -12.11
N ASN A 501 5.49 5.34 -12.29
CA ASN A 501 4.04 5.49 -12.27
C ASN A 501 3.53 5.81 -10.84
N ALA A 502 4.16 5.23 -9.80
CA ALA A 502 3.83 5.56 -8.43
C ALA A 502 4.28 6.99 -8.05
N ALA A 503 5.45 7.44 -8.56
CA ALA A 503 5.85 8.84 -8.47
C ALA A 503 4.83 9.76 -9.16
N TYR A 504 4.37 9.39 -10.36
CA TYR A 504 3.30 10.13 -11.06
C TYR A 504 2.03 10.21 -10.22
N GLN A 505 1.59 9.11 -9.60
CA GLN A 505 0.42 9.12 -8.70
C GLN A 505 0.55 10.17 -7.59
N TYR A 506 1.77 10.44 -7.12
CA TYR A 506 2.06 11.37 -6.04
C TYR A 506 2.40 12.79 -6.51
N PHE A 507 2.35 13.09 -7.82
CA PHE A 507 2.84 14.35 -8.41
C PHE A 507 4.35 14.57 -8.19
N GLU A 508 5.14 13.50 -8.23
CA GLU A 508 6.57 13.49 -7.90
C GLU A 508 7.44 12.92 -9.04
N GLU A 509 6.90 12.70 -10.23
CA GLU A 509 7.63 12.15 -11.37
C GLU A 509 8.81 13.01 -11.83
N ASP A 510 8.78 14.30 -11.55
CA ASP A 510 9.90 15.22 -11.82
C ASP A 510 11.00 15.13 -10.74
N ILE A 511 10.70 14.54 -9.58
CA ILE A 511 11.59 14.49 -8.41
C ILE A 511 12.22 13.10 -8.25
N LYS A 512 11.46 12.02 -8.49
CA LYS A 512 11.88 10.64 -8.24
C LYS A 512 11.25 9.63 -9.22
N GLY A 513 11.51 8.34 -9.06
CA GLY A 513 10.93 7.25 -9.84
C GLY A 513 11.71 6.85 -11.09
N THR A 514 12.72 7.64 -11.50
CA THR A 514 13.73 7.29 -12.52
C THR A 514 15.11 7.74 -12.08
N ILE A 515 16.18 7.19 -12.66
CA ILE A 515 17.55 7.64 -12.43
C ILE A 515 17.89 8.68 -13.49
N ASP A 516 17.68 9.96 -13.16
CA ASP A 516 17.99 11.10 -14.00
C ASP A 516 18.78 12.17 -13.24
N VAL A 517 19.63 12.91 -13.93
CA VAL A 517 20.36 14.03 -13.34
C VAL A 517 19.38 15.08 -12.82
N GLY A 518 19.60 15.52 -11.57
CA GLY A 518 18.77 16.50 -10.88
C GLY A 518 17.64 15.90 -10.04
N LYS A 519 17.34 14.60 -10.17
CA LYS A 519 16.38 13.91 -9.31
C LYS A 519 16.99 13.51 -7.97
N GLN A 520 16.11 13.28 -7.02
CA GLN A 520 16.43 12.76 -5.70
C GLN A 520 17.10 11.38 -5.82
N ALA A 521 18.17 11.18 -5.09
CA ALA A 521 18.91 9.93 -5.09
C ALA A 521 18.22 8.89 -4.20
N ASP A 522 17.08 8.42 -4.68
CA ASP A 522 16.30 7.32 -4.16
C ASP A 522 16.57 6.08 -5.03
N LEU A 523 17.34 5.13 -4.51
CA LEU A 523 17.89 4.02 -5.27
C LEU A 523 17.78 2.71 -4.51
N VAL A 524 17.71 1.59 -5.25
CA VAL A 524 17.77 0.25 -4.69
C VAL A 524 18.78 -0.60 -5.44
N ILE A 525 19.58 -1.37 -4.72
CA ILE A 525 20.47 -2.40 -5.29
C ILE A 525 19.82 -3.75 -5.04
N LEU A 526 19.61 -4.49 -6.12
CA LEU A 526 19.08 -5.85 -6.13
C LEU A 526 20.19 -6.83 -6.48
N SER A 527 20.21 -8.01 -5.86
CA SER A 527 21.25 -9.06 -6.05
C SER A 527 21.34 -9.61 -7.48
N LYS A 528 20.33 -9.35 -8.33
CA LYS A 528 20.29 -9.78 -9.73
C LYS A 528 19.48 -8.78 -10.56
N ASN A 529 19.78 -8.74 -11.86
CA ASN A 529 18.99 -7.93 -12.80
C ASN A 529 17.62 -8.59 -13.09
N PRO A 530 16.49 -7.99 -12.64
CA PRO A 530 15.15 -8.56 -12.82
C PRO A 530 14.70 -8.63 -14.28
N LEU A 531 15.35 -7.86 -15.18
CA LEU A 531 15.04 -7.85 -16.61
C LEU A 531 15.83 -8.92 -17.39
N ALA A 532 16.87 -9.50 -16.79
CA ALA A 532 17.77 -10.46 -17.43
C ALA A 532 17.53 -11.91 -16.98
N MET A 533 16.43 -12.19 -16.26
CA MET A 533 16.13 -13.52 -15.72
C MET A 533 14.70 -13.97 -16.02
N PRO A 534 14.40 -15.28 -15.96
CA PRO A 534 13.03 -15.77 -16.06
C PRO A 534 12.14 -15.19 -14.95
N THR A 535 10.91 -14.79 -15.28
CA THR A 535 9.98 -14.21 -14.31
C THR A 535 9.65 -15.12 -13.13
N THR A 536 9.73 -16.45 -13.33
CA THR A 536 9.53 -17.47 -12.28
C THR A 536 10.61 -17.45 -11.20
N GLU A 537 11.79 -16.91 -11.52
CA GLU A 537 12.95 -16.85 -10.61
C GLU A 537 13.06 -15.48 -9.89
N LEU A 538 12.13 -14.54 -10.12
CA LEU A 538 12.17 -13.23 -9.48
C LEU A 538 12.22 -13.31 -7.94
N LEU A 539 11.60 -14.34 -7.35
CA LEU A 539 11.64 -14.55 -5.88
C LEU A 539 13.03 -14.86 -5.31
N ASP A 540 14.02 -15.19 -6.16
CA ASP A 540 15.41 -15.38 -5.74
C ASP A 540 16.16 -14.07 -5.55
N ILE A 541 15.60 -12.95 -5.99
CA ILE A 541 16.19 -11.63 -5.86
C ILE A 541 16.11 -11.19 -4.38
N LYS A 542 17.23 -10.65 -3.89
CA LYS A 542 17.30 -9.98 -2.59
C LYS A 542 17.50 -8.48 -2.79
N VAL A 543 16.96 -7.68 -1.89
CA VAL A 543 17.35 -6.29 -1.74
C VAL A 543 18.66 -6.27 -0.97
N GLU A 544 19.73 -5.77 -1.58
CA GLU A 544 21.05 -5.69 -0.96
C GLU A 544 21.28 -4.35 -0.28
N ARG A 545 20.81 -3.26 -0.91
CA ARG A 545 20.97 -1.91 -0.33
C ARG A 545 19.80 -1.03 -0.75
N THR A 546 19.31 -0.22 0.17
CA THR A 546 18.33 0.84 -0.10
C THR A 546 18.94 2.19 0.25
N ILE A 547 18.92 3.10 -0.71
CA ILE A 547 19.44 4.46 -0.59
C ILE A 547 18.24 5.41 -0.70
N ALA A 548 18.02 6.24 0.31
CA ALA A 548 17.01 7.29 0.28
C ALA A 548 17.68 8.63 0.50
N ARG A 549 17.40 9.59 -0.38
CA ARG A 549 18.01 10.92 -0.37
C ARG A 549 19.53 10.85 -0.25
N GLY A 550 20.14 9.99 -1.10
CA GLY A 550 21.60 9.82 -1.18
C GLY A 550 22.25 9.08 0.00
N LYS A 551 21.48 8.60 0.98
CA LYS A 551 22.00 7.92 2.17
C LYS A 551 21.57 6.45 2.19
N THR A 552 22.50 5.55 2.48
CA THR A 552 22.19 4.15 2.75
C THR A 552 21.34 4.06 4.02
N ILE A 553 20.11 3.55 3.86
CA ILE A 553 19.14 3.36 4.95
C ILE A 553 19.06 1.90 5.37
N PHE A 554 19.24 1.00 4.42
CA PHE A 554 19.29 -0.44 4.64
C PHE A 554 20.43 -1.05 3.85
N GLU A 555 21.13 -1.99 4.44
CA GLU A 555 22.14 -2.81 3.80
C GLU A 555 22.01 -4.23 4.34
N LEU A 556 21.96 -5.23 3.45
CA LEU A 556 21.85 -6.63 3.82
C LEU A 556 23.18 -7.07 4.46
N ASP A 557 23.12 -7.64 5.66
CA ASP A 557 24.28 -8.24 6.29
C ASP A 557 24.78 -9.45 5.49
N ASP A 558 26.12 -9.63 5.35
CA ASP A 558 26.79 -10.72 4.64
C ASP A 558 26.45 -12.13 5.20
#